data_2785a5820f2829009a49425772445030
#
_entry.id   2785a5820f2829009a49425772445030
#
_cell.length_a   1.000
_cell.length_b   1.000
_cell.length_c   1.000
_cell.angle_alpha   90.00
_cell.angle_beta   90.00
_cell.angle_gamma   90.00
#
_symmetry.space_group_name_H-M   'P 1'
#
loop_
_entity.id
_entity.type
_entity.pdbx_description
1 polymer ?
#
loop_
_entity_poly.entity_id
_entity_poly.type
_entity_poly.pdbx_seq_one_letter_code
_entity_poly.pdbx_strand_id
1 'polypeptide(L)'
;LYTFVDNHDEDRIASKLKLKEHLIPIYLCLFTLPGIPSIYYGGEWGVEGKRTSTSDEALRPAIPISQSDERNCELTQFICAVGRIHDENEEFHGGRYQELLLTNRQYAFARHGEDSVIITAVNNDDEPAELAIPVPLQAGEAVNLLEPADRLPISDGKVHIKLKGNWGAVLKLK
;
A
#
# COMPACT_ATOMS: atom_id res chain seq x y z
N LEU A 1 1.43 -0.33 17.34
CA LEU A 1 0.08 -0.71 16.97
C LEU A 1 0.13 -1.84 15.93
N TYR A 2 -0.62 -2.92 16.15
CA TYR A 2 -0.78 -4.01 15.20
C TYR A 2 -1.91 -3.65 14.22
N THR A 3 -1.62 -3.68 12.92
CA THR A 3 -2.54 -3.23 11.86
C THR A 3 -2.82 -4.36 10.86
N PHE A 4 -4.07 -4.46 10.43
CA PHE A 4 -4.53 -5.46 9.46
C PHE A 4 -5.76 -4.92 8.71
N VAL A 5 -6.11 -5.52 7.60
CA VAL A 5 -7.29 -5.18 6.78
C VAL A 5 -8.41 -6.20 6.93
N ASP A 6 -8.07 -7.42 7.30
CA ASP A 6 -8.99 -8.50 7.69
C ASP A 6 -8.31 -9.47 8.68
N ASN A 7 -9.10 -10.36 9.27
CA ASN A 7 -8.63 -11.40 10.18
C ASN A 7 -9.64 -12.55 10.22
N HIS A 8 -9.48 -13.47 11.18
CA HIS A 8 -10.34 -14.64 11.36
C HIS A 8 -11.77 -14.33 11.84
N ASP A 9 -12.06 -13.10 12.28
CA ASP A 9 -13.34 -12.66 12.83
C ASP A 9 -14.05 -11.62 11.95
N GLU A 10 -13.36 -11.08 10.94
CA GLU A 10 -13.86 -10.08 10.02
C GLU A 10 -14.03 -10.64 8.61
N ASP A 11 -15.01 -10.11 7.86
CA ASP A 11 -15.14 -10.41 6.43
C ASP A 11 -13.82 -10.16 5.72
N ARG A 12 -13.44 -11.09 4.83
CA ARG A 12 -12.23 -10.98 4.03
C ARG A 12 -12.25 -9.68 3.24
N ILE A 13 -11.10 -8.97 3.19
CA ILE A 13 -11.03 -7.66 2.54
C ILE A 13 -11.49 -7.74 1.07
N ALA A 14 -11.11 -8.78 0.34
CA ALA A 14 -11.54 -8.98 -1.04
C ALA A 14 -13.07 -9.06 -1.20
N SER A 15 -13.79 -9.51 -0.17
CA SER A 15 -15.26 -9.56 -0.17
C SER A 15 -15.94 -8.24 0.20
N LYS A 16 -15.20 -7.29 0.80
CA LYS A 16 -15.70 -5.96 1.16
C LYS A 16 -15.60 -4.97 0.00
N LEU A 17 -14.73 -5.24 -0.96
CA LEU A 17 -14.44 -4.36 -2.08
C LEU A 17 -15.42 -4.57 -3.23
N LYS A 18 -15.75 -3.48 -3.95
CA LYS A 18 -16.53 -3.53 -5.19
C LYS A 18 -15.67 -3.97 -6.38
N LEU A 19 -14.40 -3.54 -6.38
CA LEU A 19 -13.40 -3.84 -7.39
C LEU A 19 -12.19 -4.50 -6.72
N LYS A 20 -11.68 -5.57 -7.28
CA LYS A 20 -10.51 -6.29 -6.75
C LYS A 20 -9.22 -5.48 -6.88
N GLU A 21 -9.17 -4.61 -7.86
CA GLU A 21 -8.07 -3.69 -8.11
C GLU A 21 -7.78 -2.78 -6.91
N HIS A 22 -8.78 -2.50 -6.07
CA HIS A 22 -8.62 -1.74 -4.83
C HIS A 22 -7.76 -2.46 -3.77
N LEU A 23 -7.45 -3.75 -3.92
CA LEU A 23 -6.53 -4.46 -3.04
C LEU A 23 -5.12 -3.85 -3.08
N ILE A 24 -4.67 -3.38 -4.25
CA ILE A 24 -3.35 -2.74 -4.41
C ILE A 24 -3.20 -1.51 -3.51
N PRO A 25 -4.04 -0.45 -3.63
CA PRO A 25 -3.93 0.72 -2.78
C PRO A 25 -4.15 0.41 -1.30
N ILE A 26 -5.00 -0.57 -0.96
CA ILE A 26 -5.23 -0.97 0.43
C ILE A 26 -3.98 -1.60 1.05
N TYR A 27 -3.34 -2.56 0.38
CA TYR A 27 -2.11 -3.16 0.89
C TYR A 27 -0.94 -2.19 0.88
N LEU A 28 -0.86 -1.27 -0.10
CA LEU A 28 0.12 -0.19 -0.05
C LEU A 28 -0.04 0.65 1.24
N CYS A 29 -1.26 1.07 1.55
CA CYS A 29 -1.54 1.80 2.79
C CYS A 29 -1.24 0.95 4.03
N LEU A 30 -1.59 -0.34 4.06
CA LEU A 30 -1.32 -1.22 5.18
C LEU A 30 0.17 -1.26 5.55
N PHE A 31 1.04 -1.36 4.55
CA PHE A 31 2.49 -1.47 4.76
C PHE A 31 3.18 -0.13 5.00
N THR A 32 2.58 1.01 4.65
CA THR A 32 3.24 2.31 4.71
C THR A 32 2.68 3.28 5.75
N LEU A 33 1.44 3.08 6.21
CA LEU A 33 0.86 3.80 7.35
C LEU A 33 1.52 3.37 8.68
N PRO A 34 1.42 4.18 9.74
CA PRO A 34 1.96 3.82 11.06
C PRO A 34 1.35 2.54 11.61
N GLY A 35 2.19 1.58 11.99
CA GLY A 35 1.78 0.32 12.61
C GLY A 35 2.71 -0.83 12.24
N ILE A 36 2.37 -2.02 12.72
CA ILE A 36 3.03 -3.27 12.36
C ILE A 36 2.07 -3.98 11.42
N PRO A 37 2.33 -4.01 10.09
CA PRO A 37 1.42 -4.58 9.13
C PRO A 37 1.32 -6.09 9.27
N SER A 38 0.12 -6.62 9.17
CA SER A 38 -0.13 -8.05 9.19
C SER A 38 -1.09 -8.44 8.08
N ILE A 39 -0.79 -9.55 7.42
CA ILE A 39 -1.65 -10.17 6.42
C ILE A 39 -2.22 -11.45 7.02
N TYR A 40 -3.53 -11.58 6.98
CA TYR A 40 -4.19 -12.82 7.29
C TYR A 40 -4.08 -13.75 6.07
N TYR A 41 -3.75 -15.03 6.30
CA TYR A 41 -3.43 -16.00 5.25
C TYR A 41 -4.49 -16.04 4.14
N GLY A 42 -4.05 -16.10 2.89
CA GLY A 42 -4.91 -16.04 1.69
C GLY A 42 -5.29 -14.62 1.27
N GLY A 43 -5.04 -13.59 2.10
CA GLY A 43 -5.25 -12.20 1.73
C GLY A 43 -4.33 -11.79 0.58
N GLU A 44 -3.11 -12.32 0.55
CA GLU A 44 -2.11 -12.15 -0.52
C GLU A 44 -2.54 -12.73 -1.86
N TRP A 45 -3.60 -13.54 -1.86
CA TRP A 45 -4.21 -14.12 -3.08
C TRP A 45 -5.60 -13.54 -3.37
N GLY A 46 -6.06 -12.59 -2.55
CA GLY A 46 -7.40 -12.04 -2.65
C GLY A 46 -8.51 -13.04 -2.35
N VAL A 47 -8.28 -13.94 -1.38
CA VAL A 47 -9.29 -14.92 -0.95
C VAL A 47 -10.51 -14.19 -0.40
N GLU A 48 -11.68 -14.58 -0.88
CA GLU A 48 -12.96 -14.05 -0.45
C GLU A 48 -13.56 -14.90 0.68
N GLY A 49 -14.38 -14.29 1.53
CA GLY A 49 -15.15 -14.94 2.57
C GLY A 49 -15.98 -13.91 3.33
N LYS A 50 -17.23 -14.24 3.57
CA LYS A 50 -18.16 -13.43 4.36
C LYS A 50 -18.75 -14.28 5.49
N ARG A 51 -18.84 -13.66 6.66
CA ARG A 51 -19.57 -14.25 7.78
C ARG A 51 -21.05 -14.35 7.45
N THR A 52 -21.68 -15.42 7.90
CA THR A 52 -23.13 -15.56 7.89
C THR A 52 -23.66 -15.41 9.31
N SER A 53 -24.98 -15.38 9.48
CA SER A 53 -25.60 -15.34 10.81
C SER A 53 -25.38 -16.63 11.64
N THR A 54 -24.95 -17.71 10.98
CA THR A 54 -24.80 -19.04 11.60
C THR A 54 -23.41 -19.63 11.51
N SER A 55 -22.50 -19.05 10.70
CA SER A 55 -21.15 -19.58 10.47
C SER A 55 -20.16 -18.51 10.06
N ASP A 56 -18.93 -18.66 10.55
CA ASP A 56 -17.73 -17.90 10.14
C ASP A 56 -16.72 -18.77 9.36
N GLU A 57 -17.09 -19.98 8.97
CA GLU A 57 -16.23 -20.95 8.28
C GLU A 57 -15.63 -20.37 7.00
N ALA A 58 -16.39 -19.55 6.25
CA ALA A 58 -15.89 -18.90 5.03
C ALA A 58 -14.74 -17.92 5.27
N LEU A 59 -14.56 -17.43 6.51
CA LEU A 59 -13.44 -16.56 6.88
C LEU A 59 -12.12 -17.34 7.04
N ARG A 60 -12.23 -18.67 7.29
CA ARG A 60 -11.10 -19.57 7.65
C ARG A 60 -11.01 -20.76 6.69
N PRO A 61 -10.96 -20.54 5.36
CA PRO A 61 -10.94 -21.65 4.41
C PRO A 61 -9.67 -22.48 4.57
N ALA A 62 -9.80 -23.81 4.48
CA ALA A 62 -8.66 -24.71 4.37
C ALA A 62 -8.01 -24.51 2.98
N ILE A 63 -6.79 -23.99 2.94
CA ILE A 63 -6.06 -23.71 1.72
C ILE A 63 -4.96 -24.77 1.56
N PRO A 64 -5.02 -25.63 0.53
CA PRO A 64 -3.97 -26.63 0.30
C PRO A 64 -2.63 -25.95 -0.01
N ILE A 65 -1.56 -26.34 0.70
CA ILE A 65 -0.20 -25.81 0.50
C ILE A 65 0.30 -26.08 -0.94
N SER A 66 -0.09 -27.20 -1.53
CA SER A 66 0.26 -27.54 -2.92
C SER A 66 -0.24 -26.54 -3.98
N GLN A 67 -1.15 -25.64 -3.62
CA GLN A 67 -1.63 -24.59 -4.51
C GLN A 67 -0.90 -23.25 -4.34
N SER A 68 0.07 -23.15 -3.43
CA SER A 68 0.81 -21.90 -3.17
C SER A 68 1.58 -21.42 -4.41
N ASP A 69 2.20 -22.32 -5.15
CA ASP A 69 3.00 -21.99 -6.35
C ASP A 69 2.11 -21.50 -7.52
N GLU A 70 0.87 -21.99 -7.61
CA GLU A 70 -0.10 -21.59 -8.63
C GLU A 70 -0.71 -20.22 -8.33
N ARG A 71 -0.51 -19.69 -7.12
CA ARG A 71 -1.08 -18.43 -6.63
C ARG A 71 -0.11 -17.26 -6.61
N ASN A 72 1.03 -17.38 -7.27
CA ASN A 72 1.97 -16.28 -7.47
C ASN A 72 1.38 -15.28 -8.50
N CYS A 73 0.40 -14.52 -8.07
CA CYS A 73 -0.28 -13.50 -8.88
C CYS A 73 0.34 -12.11 -8.71
N GLU A 74 -0.10 -11.15 -9.51
CA GLU A 74 0.35 -9.75 -9.44
C GLU A 74 0.21 -9.17 -8.02
N LEU A 75 -0.90 -9.45 -7.33
CA LEU A 75 -1.13 -9.00 -5.95
C LEU A 75 -0.07 -9.56 -4.99
N THR A 76 0.27 -10.85 -5.08
CA THR A 76 1.31 -11.46 -4.24
C THR A 76 2.66 -10.80 -4.49
N GLN A 77 3.02 -10.61 -5.76
CA GLN A 77 4.29 -9.96 -6.14
C GLN A 77 4.34 -8.51 -5.62
N PHE A 78 3.25 -7.77 -5.76
CA PHE A 78 3.12 -6.42 -5.23
C PHE A 78 3.30 -6.39 -3.72
N ILE A 79 2.59 -7.24 -2.97
CA ILE A 79 2.69 -7.33 -1.51
C ILE A 79 4.11 -7.67 -1.08
N CYS A 80 4.78 -8.61 -1.76
CA CYS A 80 6.18 -8.93 -1.48
C CYS A 80 7.11 -7.75 -1.73
N ALA A 81 6.87 -6.96 -2.78
CA ALA A 81 7.66 -5.76 -3.07
C ALA A 81 7.47 -4.68 -1.99
N VAL A 82 6.22 -4.38 -1.63
CA VAL A 82 5.93 -3.38 -0.59
C VAL A 82 6.40 -3.84 0.78
N GLY A 83 6.30 -5.14 1.08
CA GLY A 83 6.82 -5.73 2.32
C GLY A 83 8.34 -5.55 2.46
N ARG A 84 9.12 -5.77 1.38
CA ARG A 84 10.56 -5.49 1.36
C ARG A 84 10.84 -4.00 1.55
N ILE A 85 10.11 -3.12 0.85
CA ILE A 85 10.25 -1.67 1.02
C ILE A 85 9.99 -1.28 2.48
N HIS A 86 8.97 -1.84 3.12
CA HIS A 86 8.70 -1.62 4.54
C HIS A 86 9.88 -2.05 5.42
N ASP A 87 10.40 -3.25 5.21
CA ASP A 87 11.47 -3.85 6.02
C ASP A 87 12.82 -3.11 5.85
N GLU A 88 13.13 -2.69 4.63
CA GLU A 88 14.40 -2.03 4.29
C GLU A 88 14.45 -0.53 4.65
N ASN A 89 13.33 0.09 5.07
CA ASN A 89 13.26 1.53 5.31
C ASN A 89 12.75 1.85 6.72
N GLU A 90 13.66 2.35 7.57
CA GLU A 90 13.41 2.67 8.97
C GLU A 90 12.30 3.73 9.18
N GLU A 91 12.02 4.56 8.18
CA GLU A 91 10.94 5.54 8.18
C GLU A 91 9.60 4.88 8.48
N PHE A 92 9.40 3.62 8.09
CA PHE A 92 8.16 2.87 8.38
C PHE A 92 8.13 2.27 9.78
N HIS A 93 9.28 2.01 10.42
CA HIS A 93 9.35 1.34 11.72
C HIS A 93 9.01 2.26 12.90
N GLY A 94 9.29 3.54 12.80
CA GLY A 94 9.04 4.49 13.89
C GLY A 94 8.88 5.93 13.44
N GLY A 95 8.96 6.18 12.13
CA GLY A 95 8.92 7.51 11.56
C GLY A 95 7.61 8.25 11.83
N ARG A 96 7.72 9.58 11.97
CA ARG A 96 6.56 10.46 12.18
C ARG A 96 5.71 10.51 10.90
N TYR A 97 4.42 10.40 11.06
CA TYR A 97 3.45 10.56 9.98
C TYR A 97 3.09 12.02 9.72
N GLN A 98 2.90 12.38 8.44
CA GLN A 98 2.38 13.68 8.01
C GLN A 98 1.53 13.51 6.75
N GLU A 99 0.27 13.98 6.79
CA GLU A 99 -0.56 14.10 5.58
C GLU A 99 -0.01 15.20 4.67
N LEU A 100 0.05 14.93 3.36
CA LEU A 100 0.54 15.87 2.34
C LEU A 100 -0.53 16.26 1.33
N LEU A 101 -1.39 15.33 0.94
CA LEU A 101 -2.46 15.55 -0.03
C LEU A 101 -3.63 14.62 0.28
N LEU A 102 -4.82 15.19 0.30
CA LEU A 102 -6.06 14.44 0.43
C LEU A 102 -7.11 15.00 -0.51
N THR A 103 -7.66 14.14 -1.36
CA THR A 103 -8.81 14.40 -2.20
C THR A 103 -9.87 13.30 -1.99
N ASN A 104 -10.93 13.30 -2.77
CA ASN A 104 -11.93 12.22 -2.70
C ASN A 104 -11.39 10.85 -3.15
N ARG A 105 -10.33 10.83 -3.98
CA ARG A 105 -9.80 9.63 -4.62
C ARG A 105 -8.29 9.46 -4.49
N GLN A 106 -7.57 10.52 -4.19
CA GLN A 106 -6.12 10.48 -4.06
C GLN A 106 -5.69 10.83 -2.65
N TYR A 107 -4.66 10.15 -2.19
CA TYR A 107 -4.09 10.34 -0.88
C TYR A 107 -2.56 10.28 -0.95
N ALA A 108 -1.89 11.22 -0.30
CA ALA A 108 -0.45 11.14 -0.13
C ALA A 108 -0.05 11.57 1.27
N PHE A 109 0.93 10.89 1.83
CA PHE A 109 1.49 11.16 3.16
C PHE A 109 2.97 10.87 3.21
N ALA A 110 3.65 11.51 4.15
CA ALA A 110 5.06 11.28 4.43
C ALA A 110 5.26 10.46 5.70
N ARG A 111 6.32 9.65 5.70
CA ARG A 111 6.94 9.06 6.87
C ARG A 111 8.33 9.67 7.02
N HIS A 112 8.56 10.30 8.16
CA HIS A 112 9.82 10.98 8.46
C HIS A 112 10.69 10.08 9.32
N GLY A 113 11.84 9.69 8.82
CA GLY A 113 12.93 9.13 9.59
C GLY A 113 13.74 10.23 10.28
N GLU A 114 14.95 9.92 10.73
CA GLU A 114 15.86 10.88 11.37
C GLU A 114 16.37 11.89 10.34
N ASP A 115 16.93 11.44 9.21
CA ASP A 115 17.51 12.26 8.15
C ASP A 115 16.89 12.00 6.77
N SER A 116 15.77 11.31 6.72
CA SER A 116 15.16 10.86 5.45
C SER A 116 13.65 10.95 5.50
N VAL A 117 13.05 11.05 4.33
CA VAL A 117 11.58 11.07 4.18
C VAL A 117 11.16 10.16 3.03
N ILE A 118 10.14 9.38 3.29
CA ILE A 118 9.43 8.60 2.26
C ILE A 118 8.01 9.12 2.15
N ILE A 119 7.59 9.36 0.90
CA ILE A 119 6.22 9.75 0.56
C ILE A 119 5.52 8.54 -0.05
N THR A 120 4.37 8.15 0.50
CA THR A 120 3.46 7.22 -0.15
C THR A 120 2.35 8.01 -0.82
N ALA A 121 2.10 7.70 -2.09
CA ALA A 121 1.01 8.29 -2.87
C ALA A 121 0.09 7.21 -3.43
N VAL A 122 -1.21 7.41 -3.32
CA VAL A 122 -2.24 6.44 -3.72
C VAL A 122 -3.26 7.13 -4.62
N ASN A 123 -3.63 6.46 -5.71
CA ASN A 123 -4.78 6.79 -6.53
C ASN A 123 -5.82 5.66 -6.43
N ASN A 124 -6.94 5.94 -5.78
CA ASN A 124 -8.08 5.02 -5.64
C ASN A 124 -9.22 5.36 -6.61
N ASP A 125 -8.88 5.95 -7.76
CA ASP A 125 -9.78 6.14 -8.89
C ASP A 125 -9.49 5.09 -9.97
N ASP A 126 -10.46 4.77 -10.80
CA ASP A 126 -10.29 3.87 -11.94
C ASP A 126 -9.47 4.54 -13.06
N GLU A 127 -9.51 5.87 -13.12
CA GLU A 127 -8.78 6.67 -14.11
C GLU A 127 -7.41 7.11 -13.58
N PRO A 128 -6.43 7.28 -14.48
CA PRO A 128 -5.13 7.86 -14.09
C PRO A 128 -5.27 9.27 -13.53
N ALA A 129 -4.44 9.59 -12.53
CA ALA A 129 -4.39 10.91 -11.91
C ALA A 129 -2.98 11.49 -11.94
N GLU A 130 -2.87 12.80 -12.20
CA GLU A 130 -1.64 13.57 -12.03
C GLU A 130 -1.65 14.27 -10.68
N LEU A 131 -0.65 13.99 -9.86
CA LEU A 131 -0.53 14.52 -8.51
C LEU A 131 0.65 15.48 -8.41
N ALA A 132 0.43 16.61 -7.77
CA ALA A 132 1.46 17.58 -7.37
C ALA A 132 1.58 17.54 -5.85
N ILE A 133 2.48 16.72 -5.32
CA ILE A 133 2.59 16.43 -3.89
C ILE A 133 3.62 17.36 -3.26
N PRO A 134 3.26 18.14 -2.22
CA PRO A 134 4.21 18.95 -1.49
C PRO A 134 5.31 18.10 -0.86
N VAL A 135 6.56 18.55 -0.95
CA VAL A 135 7.71 17.87 -0.37
C VAL A 135 8.06 18.54 0.96
N PRO A 136 8.07 17.78 2.08
CA PRO A 136 8.20 18.36 3.41
C PRO A 136 9.63 18.74 3.82
N LEU A 137 10.61 18.46 2.97
CA LEU A 137 12.01 18.85 3.16
C LEU A 137 12.64 19.27 1.83
N GLN A 138 13.79 19.94 1.89
CA GLN A 138 14.53 20.32 0.68
C GLN A 138 15.25 19.10 0.11
N ALA A 139 14.87 18.69 -1.10
CA ALA A 139 15.44 17.58 -1.84
C ALA A 139 15.48 17.91 -3.34
N GLY A 140 16.39 17.28 -4.08
CA GLY A 140 16.53 17.50 -5.52
C GLY A 140 15.68 16.57 -6.37
N GLU A 141 15.49 15.35 -5.91
CA GLU A 141 14.72 14.33 -6.60
C GLU A 141 14.01 13.38 -5.63
N ALA A 142 13.05 12.63 -6.15
CA ALA A 142 12.44 11.49 -5.48
C ALA A 142 12.63 10.22 -6.33
N VAL A 143 12.96 9.10 -5.69
CA VAL A 143 13.09 7.79 -6.34
C VAL A 143 11.89 6.95 -5.98
N ASN A 144 11.17 6.43 -6.99
CA ASN A 144 10.06 5.50 -6.75
C ASN A 144 10.62 4.11 -6.39
N LEU A 145 10.42 3.68 -5.15
CA LEU A 145 10.95 2.40 -4.66
C LEU A 145 10.24 1.18 -5.28
N LEU A 146 9.02 1.34 -5.80
CA LEU A 146 8.32 0.30 -6.54
C LEU A 146 8.85 0.17 -7.98
N GLU A 147 9.37 1.25 -8.54
CA GLU A 147 9.93 1.34 -9.90
C GLU A 147 11.25 2.14 -9.84
N PRO A 148 12.38 1.55 -9.37
CA PRO A 148 13.60 2.30 -9.05
C PRO A 148 14.27 3.03 -10.23
N ALA A 149 13.91 2.70 -11.46
CA ALA A 149 14.33 3.44 -12.65
C ALA A 149 13.62 4.79 -12.78
N ASP A 150 12.48 4.96 -12.10
CA ASP A 150 11.65 6.16 -12.14
C ASP A 150 12.17 7.17 -11.11
N ARG A 151 12.84 8.22 -11.62
CA ARG A 151 13.39 9.34 -10.85
C ARG A 151 12.63 10.61 -11.19
N LEU A 152 12.03 11.20 -10.19
CA LEU A 152 11.15 12.34 -10.32
C LEU A 152 11.84 13.59 -9.80
N PRO A 153 12.08 14.62 -10.65
CA PRO A 153 12.63 15.87 -10.19
C PRO A 153 11.65 16.60 -9.27
N ILE A 154 12.19 17.29 -8.28
CA ILE A 154 11.41 18.15 -7.39
C ILE A 154 11.54 19.58 -7.91
N SER A 155 10.41 20.22 -8.17
CA SER A 155 10.33 21.61 -8.61
C SER A 155 9.29 22.37 -7.80
N ASP A 156 9.59 23.62 -7.45
CA ASP A 156 8.71 24.50 -6.66
C ASP A 156 8.21 23.84 -5.34
N GLY A 157 9.09 23.03 -4.70
CA GLY A 157 8.74 22.31 -3.46
C GLY A 157 7.72 21.19 -3.63
N LYS A 158 7.54 20.68 -4.84
CA LYS A 158 6.61 19.58 -5.15
C LYS A 158 7.27 18.51 -6.01
N VAL A 159 6.86 17.28 -5.80
CA VAL A 159 7.07 16.18 -6.75
C VAL A 159 5.80 15.97 -7.57
N HIS A 160 5.97 15.86 -8.89
CA HIS A 160 4.89 15.58 -9.83
C HIS A 160 4.95 14.13 -10.27
N ILE A 161 3.83 13.40 -10.11
CA ILE A 161 3.74 12.00 -10.50
C ILE A 161 2.40 11.71 -11.16
N LYS A 162 2.42 10.88 -12.20
CA LYS A 162 1.21 10.31 -12.80
C LYS A 162 1.05 8.88 -12.31
N LEU A 163 -0.04 8.62 -11.61
CA LEU A 163 -0.42 7.29 -11.14
C LEU A 163 -1.53 6.74 -12.04
N LYS A 164 -1.41 5.48 -12.45
CA LYS A 164 -2.52 4.76 -13.10
C LYS A 164 -3.67 4.57 -12.11
N GLY A 165 -4.84 4.20 -12.60
CA GLY A 165 -5.99 3.88 -11.76
C GLY A 165 -5.69 2.73 -10.80
N ASN A 166 -6.24 2.81 -9.59
CA ASN A 166 -6.11 1.80 -8.52
C ASN A 166 -4.65 1.41 -8.23
N TRP A 167 -3.76 2.40 -8.15
CA TRP A 167 -2.32 2.20 -7.99
C TRP A 167 -1.71 3.20 -7.01
N GLY A 168 -0.43 3.01 -6.72
CA GLY A 168 0.32 3.96 -5.91
C GLY A 168 1.82 3.91 -6.14
N ALA A 169 2.54 4.78 -5.43
CA ALA A 169 3.99 4.89 -5.44
C ALA A 169 4.54 5.08 -4.04
N VAL A 170 5.79 4.67 -3.85
CA VAL A 170 6.58 4.91 -2.64
C VAL A 170 7.84 5.67 -3.05
N LEU A 171 7.90 6.95 -2.68
CA LEU A 171 8.90 7.90 -3.15
C LEU A 171 9.89 8.23 -2.03
N LYS A 172 11.14 7.82 -2.15
CA LYS A 172 12.21 8.19 -1.23
C LYS A 172 12.88 9.47 -1.72
N LEU A 173 12.88 10.50 -0.88
CA LEU A 173 13.51 11.80 -1.17
C LEU A 173 15.04 11.69 -1.09
N LYS A 174 15.74 12.39 -2.02
CA LYS A 174 17.21 12.47 -2.10
C LYS A 174 17.69 13.88 -2.36
#